data_bb678df14a42a06e57cac771f4d67ee0
#
_entry.id   bb678df14a42a06e57cac771f4d67ee0
#
_cell.length_a   1.000
_cell.length_b   1.000
_cell.length_c   1.000
_cell.angle_alpha   90.00
_cell.angle_beta   90.00
_cell.angle_gamma   90.00
#
_symmetry.space_group_name_H-M   'P 1'
#
loop_
_entity.id
_entity.type
_entity.pdbx_description
1 polymer ?
#
loop_
_entity_poly.entity_id
_entity_poly.type
_entity_poly.pdbx_seq_one_letter_code
_entity_poly.pdbx_strand_id
1 'polypeptide(L)'
;MIDLNHIARYRENNRIEAKKAAGGFPHSLWETYSAFANTIGGLLLLGVEEDRDKTLHITGVPDGPGYAAQFWATVQDPAKVSANILAPEDVALHTVEGKQILVISVPRADRHQRPVYIGDSPFTGAYRRDGEGDYHCSPEEVRAMLRDREDAPADLAVLEGRPPADLSQTDLRQFRALMAMRQPDHPWNYLPDPQFLPAAGILGRGQDGGDHPTLAGLLLLGKRKPLREVFPQFRLTYQEADTGFSLSTLRPGPPENLFSFYGMVTRRLTAVSALLAQDPAERERLAGAMREAVLNAILHADYFSRGGLAILRTAGKLTVSNGGLLRVDPDQARQGAAGDPRNRGLVALFALLKLATGTGRGLRGIYALWAQQGWQAPVLAEAAHAERTDLSLPLPHRAFSREELTRQQILEYLTDHVSAAPRTLAQGLGLSLREVQGALAQLTRQNLVVPQGQRYQLRA
;
A
#
# COMPACT_ATOMS: atom_id res chain seq x y z
N MET A 1 -2.76 27.51 4.35
CA MET A 1 -3.74 28.51 3.85
C MET A 1 -3.03 29.34 2.78
N ILE A 2 -3.67 29.59 1.62
CA ILE A 2 -3.08 30.39 0.55
C ILE A 2 -3.08 31.88 0.97
N ASP A 3 -1.98 32.59 0.69
CA ASP A 3 -1.90 34.04 0.91
C ASP A 3 -2.35 34.78 -0.36
N LEU A 4 -3.60 35.23 -0.36
CA LEU A 4 -4.22 35.89 -1.51
C LEU A 4 -3.60 37.26 -1.82
N ASN A 5 -2.96 37.92 -0.86
CA ASN A 5 -2.27 39.21 -1.11
C ASN A 5 -0.96 38.99 -1.90
N HIS A 6 -0.46 37.77 -1.94
CA HIS A 6 0.73 37.39 -2.69
C HIS A 6 0.43 36.27 -3.67
N ILE A 7 -0.73 36.28 -4.30
CA ILE A 7 -1.22 35.20 -5.18
C ILE A 7 -0.23 34.90 -6.33
N ALA A 8 0.52 35.86 -6.83
CA ALA A 8 1.53 35.69 -7.86
C ALA A 8 2.69 34.75 -7.47
N ARG A 9 2.84 34.37 -6.19
CA ARG A 9 3.81 33.40 -5.73
C ARG A 9 3.34 31.96 -5.93
N TYR A 10 2.06 31.76 -6.22
CA TYR A 10 1.45 30.45 -6.43
C TYR A 10 1.30 30.18 -7.93
N ARG A 11 1.16 28.94 -8.28
CA ARG A 11 0.91 28.45 -9.64
C ARG A 11 -0.17 27.38 -9.56
N GLU A 12 -0.88 27.18 -10.66
CA GLU A 12 -1.70 25.97 -10.79
C GLU A 12 -0.84 24.71 -10.60
N ASN A 13 -1.41 23.71 -9.97
CA ASN A 13 -0.76 22.44 -9.71
C ASN A 13 -1.83 21.40 -9.39
N ASN A 14 -1.41 20.25 -8.86
CA ASN A 14 -2.34 19.17 -8.48
C ASN A 14 -3.30 19.54 -7.32
N ARG A 15 -3.16 20.73 -6.68
CA ARG A 15 -4.00 21.19 -5.55
C ARG A 15 -4.55 22.61 -5.70
N ILE A 16 -4.21 23.31 -6.74
CA ILE A 16 -4.68 24.69 -6.97
C ILE A 16 -5.16 24.78 -8.41
N GLU A 17 -6.38 25.26 -8.56
CA GLU A 17 -6.99 25.57 -9.86
C GLU A 17 -7.57 26.98 -9.82
N ALA A 18 -7.21 27.79 -10.80
CA ALA A 18 -7.69 29.15 -10.95
C ALA A 18 -8.66 29.26 -12.13
N LYS A 19 -9.74 30.00 -11.93
CA LYS A 19 -10.75 30.26 -12.97
C LYS A 19 -11.10 31.76 -12.99
N LYS A 20 -10.95 32.41 -14.12
CA LYS A 20 -11.28 33.81 -14.31
C LYS A 20 -12.74 34.12 -13.95
N ALA A 21 -13.67 33.26 -14.37
CA ALA A 21 -15.10 33.33 -14.06
C ALA A 21 -15.78 34.70 -14.32
N ALA A 22 -15.25 35.54 -15.21
CA ALA A 22 -15.78 36.87 -15.52
C ALA A 22 -17.14 36.85 -16.24
N GLY A 23 -17.48 35.78 -16.93
CA GLY A 23 -18.72 35.61 -17.71
C GLY A 23 -19.72 34.61 -17.12
N GLY A 24 -19.59 34.24 -15.85
CA GLY A 24 -20.42 33.25 -15.18
C GLY A 24 -19.60 32.04 -14.71
N PHE A 25 -20.28 31.02 -14.18
CA PHE A 25 -19.64 29.77 -13.74
C PHE A 25 -19.03 29.04 -14.91
N PRO A 26 -17.72 28.76 -14.90
CA PRO A 26 -17.11 27.89 -15.92
C PRO A 26 -17.62 26.47 -15.76
N HIS A 27 -18.00 25.84 -16.87
CA HIS A 27 -18.53 24.46 -16.86
C HIS A 27 -17.53 23.45 -16.29
N SER A 28 -16.21 23.68 -16.56
CA SER A 28 -15.12 22.84 -16.06
C SER A 28 -14.90 22.93 -14.53
N LEU A 29 -15.58 23.83 -13.82
CA LEU A 29 -15.52 23.88 -12.35
C LEU A 29 -15.93 22.57 -11.68
N TRP A 30 -16.99 21.95 -12.22
CA TRP A 30 -17.54 20.74 -11.65
C TRP A 30 -16.68 19.50 -11.93
N GLU A 31 -15.99 19.50 -13.08
CA GLU A 31 -14.98 18.49 -13.40
C GLU A 31 -13.83 18.54 -12.38
N THR A 32 -13.35 19.75 -12.11
CA THR A 32 -12.29 19.97 -11.08
C THR A 32 -12.79 19.65 -9.67
N TYR A 33 -14.05 20.00 -9.33
CA TYR A 33 -14.63 19.60 -8.04
C TYR A 33 -14.61 18.08 -7.87
N SER A 34 -15.11 17.34 -8.88
CA SER A 34 -15.07 15.88 -8.89
C SER A 34 -13.64 15.34 -8.79
N ALA A 35 -12.71 15.91 -9.57
CA ALA A 35 -11.32 15.49 -9.59
C ALA A 35 -10.61 15.68 -8.24
N PHE A 36 -10.79 16.82 -7.58
CA PHE A 36 -10.27 17.08 -6.25
C PHE A 36 -10.88 16.15 -5.20
N ALA A 37 -12.21 16.02 -5.21
CA ALA A 37 -12.92 15.13 -4.29
C ALA A 37 -12.46 13.68 -4.37
N ASN A 38 -12.21 13.18 -5.58
CA ASN A 38 -11.79 11.79 -5.80
C ASN A 38 -10.30 11.55 -5.60
N THR A 39 -9.46 12.61 -5.49
CA THR A 39 -8.00 12.44 -5.44
C THR A 39 -7.43 12.89 -4.09
N ILE A 40 -6.91 14.09 -4.01
CA ILE A 40 -6.17 14.60 -2.85
C ILE A 40 -6.76 15.87 -2.25
N GLY A 41 -7.92 16.30 -2.75
CA GLY A 41 -8.46 17.62 -2.44
C GLY A 41 -7.69 18.75 -3.12
N GLY A 42 -8.19 19.98 -2.98
CA GLY A 42 -7.53 21.15 -3.55
C GLY A 42 -8.31 22.45 -3.33
N LEU A 43 -7.79 23.53 -3.89
CA LEU A 43 -8.37 24.85 -3.84
C LEU A 43 -8.83 25.27 -5.24
N LEU A 44 -10.11 25.65 -5.37
CA LEU A 44 -10.66 26.32 -6.53
C LEU A 44 -10.72 27.81 -6.24
N LEU A 45 -10.14 28.63 -7.13
CA LEU A 45 -10.07 30.07 -7.02
C LEU A 45 -10.86 30.71 -8.16
N LEU A 46 -12.03 31.29 -7.88
CA LEU A 46 -12.82 32.02 -8.88
C LEU A 46 -12.53 33.50 -8.80
N GLY A 47 -12.30 34.16 -9.93
CA GLY A 47 -11.81 35.52 -10.01
C GLY A 47 -10.28 35.61 -10.00
N VAL A 48 -9.61 34.52 -10.35
CA VAL A 48 -8.16 34.44 -10.55
C VAL A 48 -7.90 33.84 -11.93
N GLU A 49 -6.91 34.39 -12.62
CA GLU A 49 -6.49 33.92 -13.95
C GLU A 49 -5.01 33.57 -13.94
N GLU A 50 -4.65 32.50 -14.65
CA GLU A 50 -3.26 32.15 -14.88
C GLU A 50 -2.78 32.74 -16.22
N ASP A 51 -1.68 33.51 -16.16
CA ASP A 51 -1.04 34.06 -17.34
C ASP A 51 -0.22 33.02 -18.11
N ARG A 52 0.26 33.43 -19.30
CA ARG A 52 1.13 32.55 -20.15
C ARG A 52 2.44 32.16 -19.48
N ASP A 53 2.92 32.94 -18.51
CA ASP A 53 4.13 32.66 -17.72
C ASP A 53 3.84 31.85 -16.46
N LYS A 54 2.62 31.30 -16.33
CA LYS A 54 2.14 30.54 -15.19
C LYS A 54 1.98 31.35 -13.90
N THR A 55 1.91 32.68 -13.98
CA THR A 55 1.68 33.54 -12.82
C THR A 55 0.18 33.74 -12.61
N LEU A 56 -0.27 33.57 -11.35
CA LEU A 56 -1.66 33.84 -10.98
C LEU A 56 -1.85 35.30 -10.68
N HIS A 57 -2.94 35.90 -11.19
CA HIS A 57 -3.34 37.29 -10.90
C HIS A 57 -4.83 37.40 -10.66
N ILE A 58 -5.22 38.41 -9.84
CA ILE A 58 -6.60 38.62 -9.44
C ILE A 58 -7.34 39.40 -10.51
N THR A 59 -8.39 38.79 -11.07
CA THR A 59 -9.32 39.48 -11.99
C THR A 59 -10.60 39.92 -11.29
N GLY A 60 -11.02 39.19 -10.25
CA GLY A 60 -12.27 39.37 -9.52
C GLY A 60 -13.46 38.71 -10.21
N VAL A 61 -14.49 38.39 -9.43
CA VAL A 61 -15.82 37.98 -9.93
C VAL A 61 -16.78 39.17 -9.88
N PRO A 62 -17.74 39.25 -10.82
CA PRO A 62 -18.67 40.41 -10.88
C PRO A 62 -19.61 40.51 -9.69
N ASP A 63 -20.06 39.38 -9.14
CA ASP A 63 -21.01 39.27 -8.03
C ASP A 63 -20.61 38.09 -7.14
N GLY A 64 -19.75 38.33 -6.15
CA GLY A 64 -19.26 37.30 -5.26
C GLY A 64 -20.37 36.59 -4.47
N PRO A 65 -21.31 37.28 -3.82
CA PRO A 65 -22.43 36.66 -3.13
C PRO A 65 -23.32 35.80 -4.04
N GLY A 66 -23.63 36.28 -5.24
CA GLY A 66 -24.40 35.54 -6.24
C GLY A 66 -23.69 34.28 -6.73
N TYR A 67 -22.36 34.36 -6.93
CA TYR A 67 -21.54 33.21 -7.27
C TYR A 67 -21.52 32.17 -6.13
N ALA A 68 -21.37 32.58 -4.88
CA ALA A 68 -21.42 31.66 -3.74
C ALA A 68 -22.81 31.00 -3.64
N ALA A 69 -23.90 31.74 -3.78
CA ALA A 69 -25.26 31.20 -3.77
C ALA A 69 -25.50 30.18 -4.90
N GLN A 70 -25.07 30.52 -6.13
CA GLN A 70 -25.18 29.60 -7.28
C GLN A 70 -24.34 28.34 -7.11
N PHE A 71 -23.13 28.46 -6.54
CA PHE A 71 -22.28 27.30 -6.23
C PHE A 71 -22.98 26.36 -5.26
N TRP A 72 -23.49 26.88 -4.13
CA TRP A 72 -24.21 26.08 -3.15
C TRP A 72 -25.46 25.44 -3.70
N ALA A 73 -26.23 26.16 -4.51
CA ALA A 73 -27.44 25.61 -5.17
C ALA A 73 -27.08 24.44 -6.11
N THR A 74 -25.93 24.50 -6.78
CA THR A 74 -25.52 23.45 -7.71
C THR A 74 -24.89 22.25 -7.02
N VAL A 75 -24.01 22.45 -6.01
CA VAL A 75 -23.35 21.34 -5.30
C VAL A 75 -24.34 20.53 -4.43
N GLN A 76 -25.44 21.16 -4.05
CA GLN A 76 -26.53 20.53 -3.30
C GLN A 76 -27.56 19.82 -4.18
N ASP A 77 -27.50 20.01 -5.49
CA ASP A 77 -28.39 19.34 -6.44
C ASP A 77 -27.86 17.98 -6.84
N PRO A 78 -28.44 16.85 -6.35
CA PRO A 78 -27.90 15.51 -6.63
C PRO A 78 -28.03 15.10 -8.10
N ALA A 79 -28.86 15.82 -8.91
CA ALA A 79 -28.91 15.61 -10.34
C ALA A 79 -27.71 16.22 -11.09
N LYS A 80 -26.96 17.12 -10.44
CA LYS A 80 -25.79 17.77 -11.02
C LYS A 80 -24.49 17.24 -10.45
N VAL A 81 -24.43 17.08 -9.12
CA VAL A 81 -23.26 16.62 -8.38
C VAL A 81 -23.70 15.52 -7.41
N SER A 82 -23.12 14.35 -7.52
CA SER A 82 -23.53 13.15 -6.76
C SER A 82 -23.39 13.28 -5.24
N ALA A 83 -22.52 14.14 -4.76
CA ALA A 83 -22.32 14.39 -3.33
C ALA A 83 -21.78 15.78 -3.05
N ASN A 84 -22.39 16.48 -2.11
CA ASN A 84 -21.81 17.64 -1.47
C ASN A 84 -20.94 17.18 -0.29
N ILE A 85 -19.63 17.42 -0.35
CA ILE A 85 -18.66 17.06 0.66
C ILE A 85 -18.10 18.26 1.43
N LEU A 86 -18.67 19.47 1.19
CA LEU A 86 -18.18 20.71 1.74
C LEU A 86 -18.91 21.08 3.02
N ALA A 87 -18.16 21.64 3.98
CA ALA A 87 -18.67 22.39 5.10
C ALA A 87 -18.88 23.89 4.73
N PRO A 88 -19.70 24.65 5.44
CA PRO A 88 -19.91 26.07 5.15
C PRO A 88 -18.63 26.90 5.08
N GLU A 89 -17.64 26.57 5.91
CA GLU A 89 -16.33 27.23 5.99
C GLU A 89 -15.41 26.93 4.80
N ASP A 90 -15.72 25.91 4.00
CA ASP A 90 -14.94 25.55 2.82
C ASP A 90 -15.17 26.49 1.64
N VAL A 91 -16.20 27.35 1.70
CA VAL A 91 -16.53 28.32 0.65
C VAL A 91 -16.47 29.70 1.24
N ALA A 92 -15.44 30.45 0.91
CA ALA A 92 -15.18 31.76 1.48
C ALA A 92 -15.06 32.85 0.38
N LEU A 93 -15.72 33.97 0.60
CA LEU A 93 -15.59 35.17 -0.23
C LEU A 93 -14.54 36.09 0.39
N HIS A 94 -13.52 36.41 -0.41
CA HIS A 94 -12.45 37.35 -0.03
C HIS A 94 -12.45 38.59 -0.91
N THR A 95 -12.03 39.73 -0.35
CA THR A 95 -11.81 40.95 -1.10
C THR A 95 -10.34 41.33 -1.04
N VAL A 96 -9.70 41.41 -2.18
CA VAL A 96 -8.29 41.80 -2.32
C VAL A 96 -8.20 42.91 -3.36
N GLU A 97 -7.61 44.03 -3.01
CA GLU A 97 -7.50 45.23 -3.87
C GLU A 97 -8.85 45.66 -4.48
N GLY A 98 -9.94 45.55 -3.70
CA GLY A 98 -11.29 45.90 -4.13
C GLY A 98 -11.97 44.92 -5.08
N LYS A 99 -11.33 43.79 -5.41
CA LYS A 99 -11.85 42.71 -6.25
C LYS A 99 -12.30 41.53 -5.38
N GLN A 100 -13.45 40.96 -5.69
CA GLN A 100 -13.98 39.79 -4.98
C GLN A 100 -13.45 38.46 -5.59
N ILE A 101 -13.04 37.57 -4.73
CA ILE A 101 -12.55 36.23 -5.09
C ILE A 101 -13.34 35.21 -4.29
N LEU A 102 -13.90 34.20 -4.95
CA LEU A 102 -14.50 33.05 -4.26
C LEU A 102 -13.46 31.94 -4.16
N VAL A 103 -13.13 31.56 -2.93
CA VAL A 103 -12.19 30.45 -2.62
C VAL A 103 -13.00 29.26 -2.14
N ILE A 104 -12.84 28.12 -2.79
CA ILE A 104 -13.51 26.87 -2.47
C ILE A 104 -12.44 25.84 -2.12
N SER A 105 -12.41 25.42 -0.87
CA SER A 105 -11.53 24.36 -0.37
C SER A 105 -12.23 23.01 -0.52
N VAL A 106 -11.88 22.24 -1.53
CA VAL A 106 -12.47 20.93 -1.76
C VAL A 106 -11.64 19.88 -1.03
N PRO A 107 -12.16 19.25 0.05
CA PRO A 107 -11.45 18.17 0.72
C PRO A 107 -11.44 16.93 -0.15
N ARG A 108 -10.55 15.96 0.17
CA ARG A 108 -10.70 14.60 -0.34
C ARG A 108 -11.97 13.99 0.24
N ALA A 109 -12.84 13.46 -0.62
CA ALA A 109 -14.05 12.79 -0.18
C ALA A 109 -13.73 11.53 0.64
N ASP A 110 -14.54 11.25 1.67
CA ASP A 110 -14.51 9.97 2.35
C ASP A 110 -14.78 8.83 1.36
N ARG A 111 -14.23 7.63 1.63
CA ARG A 111 -14.40 6.48 0.74
C ARG A 111 -15.86 6.11 0.48
N HIS A 112 -16.75 6.32 1.45
CA HIS A 112 -18.18 6.04 1.31
C HIS A 112 -18.91 7.03 0.38
N GLN A 113 -18.32 8.19 0.13
CA GLN A 113 -18.85 9.20 -0.79
C GLN A 113 -18.22 9.10 -2.19
N ARG A 114 -17.08 8.42 -2.33
CA ARG A 114 -16.42 8.22 -3.63
C ARG A 114 -17.07 7.09 -4.42
N PRO A 115 -17.16 7.19 -5.76
CA PRO A 115 -16.75 8.34 -6.56
C PRO A 115 -17.72 9.51 -6.44
N VAL A 116 -17.20 10.74 -6.32
CA VAL A 116 -17.96 11.96 -6.56
C VAL A 116 -17.96 12.22 -8.05
N TYR A 117 -19.15 12.42 -8.64
CA TYR A 117 -19.29 12.56 -10.09
C TYR A 117 -20.35 13.62 -10.45
N ILE A 118 -20.32 14.08 -11.69
CA ILE A 118 -21.26 15.03 -12.25
C ILE A 118 -22.21 14.30 -13.22
N GLY A 119 -23.48 14.75 -13.26
CA GLY A 119 -24.53 14.10 -14.06
C GLY A 119 -24.99 12.75 -13.52
N ASP A 120 -25.44 11.87 -14.41
CA ASP A 120 -26.25 10.70 -14.05
C ASP A 120 -25.46 9.43 -13.74
N SER A 121 -24.17 9.37 -14.10
CA SER A 121 -23.41 8.13 -13.98
C SER A 121 -21.97 8.37 -13.55
N PRO A 122 -21.46 7.60 -12.54
CA PRO A 122 -20.07 7.67 -12.15
C PRO A 122 -19.10 7.25 -13.28
N PHE A 123 -19.53 6.40 -14.21
CA PHE A 123 -18.69 5.94 -15.31
C PHE A 123 -18.44 6.99 -16.39
N THR A 124 -19.25 8.05 -16.44
CA THR A 124 -19.12 9.16 -17.39
C THR A 124 -18.87 10.50 -16.75
N GLY A 125 -19.11 10.64 -15.43
CA GLY A 125 -19.04 11.91 -14.71
C GLY A 125 -18.01 11.96 -13.61
N ALA A 126 -17.25 10.87 -13.32
CA ALA A 126 -16.20 10.89 -12.33
C ALA A 126 -14.87 11.33 -12.96
N TYR A 127 -14.20 12.25 -12.28
CA TYR A 127 -12.90 12.78 -12.69
C TYR A 127 -11.84 12.53 -11.62
N ARG A 128 -10.57 12.51 -12.04
CA ARG A 128 -9.39 12.46 -11.18
C ARG A 128 -8.42 13.56 -11.55
N ARG A 129 -7.66 14.04 -10.58
CA ARG A 129 -6.60 15.01 -10.78
C ARG A 129 -5.27 14.30 -11.04
N ASP A 130 -4.57 14.70 -12.11
CA ASP A 130 -3.23 14.24 -12.41
C ASP A 130 -2.41 15.44 -12.93
N GLY A 131 -1.42 15.87 -12.12
CA GLY A 131 -0.72 17.13 -12.36
C GLY A 131 -1.67 18.34 -12.34
N GLU A 132 -1.67 19.12 -13.41
CA GLU A 132 -2.53 20.30 -13.59
C GLU A 132 -3.86 19.96 -14.31
N GLY A 133 -4.09 18.71 -14.70
CA GLY A 133 -5.23 18.31 -15.53
C GLY A 133 -6.30 17.49 -14.77
N ASP A 134 -7.54 17.67 -15.22
CA ASP A 134 -8.69 16.86 -14.80
C ASP A 134 -8.99 15.83 -15.90
N TYR A 135 -8.99 14.55 -15.54
CA TYR A 135 -9.17 13.45 -16.46
C TYR A 135 -10.34 12.58 -16.02
N HIS A 136 -11.12 12.10 -16.97
CA HIS A 136 -12.13 11.09 -16.70
C HIS A 136 -11.50 9.88 -16.01
N CYS A 137 -12.14 9.38 -14.96
CA CYS A 137 -11.78 8.11 -14.37
C CYS A 137 -12.07 6.98 -15.36
N SER A 138 -11.15 6.02 -15.46
CA SER A 138 -11.39 4.79 -16.20
C SER A 138 -12.50 3.96 -15.53
N PRO A 139 -13.17 3.05 -16.26
CA PRO A 139 -14.14 2.14 -15.65
C PRO A 139 -13.56 1.30 -14.50
N GLU A 140 -12.27 0.98 -14.56
CA GLU A 140 -11.56 0.25 -13.51
C GLU A 140 -11.42 1.09 -12.24
N GLU A 141 -11.02 2.37 -12.36
CA GLU A 141 -10.93 3.32 -11.24
C GLU A 141 -12.29 3.53 -10.57
N VAL A 142 -13.34 3.68 -11.36
CA VAL A 142 -14.71 3.81 -10.84
C VAL A 142 -15.12 2.55 -10.07
N ARG A 143 -14.87 1.34 -10.64
CA ARG A 143 -15.16 0.08 -9.93
C ARG A 143 -14.35 -0.09 -8.65
N ALA A 144 -13.10 0.38 -8.62
CA ALA A 144 -12.27 0.35 -7.43
C ALA A 144 -12.86 1.24 -6.32
N MET A 145 -13.27 2.47 -6.65
CA MET A 145 -13.94 3.38 -5.69
C MET A 145 -15.27 2.80 -5.19
N LEU A 146 -16.07 2.19 -6.07
CA LEU A 146 -17.33 1.55 -5.70
C LEU A 146 -17.10 0.34 -4.76
N ARG A 147 -16.07 -0.48 -4.99
CA ARG A 147 -15.69 -1.55 -4.06
C ARG A 147 -15.23 -0.99 -2.70
N ASP A 148 -14.45 0.10 -2.72
CA ASP A 148 -13.98 0.74 -1.49
C ASP A 148 -15.10 1.40 -0.68
N ARG A 149 -16.19 1.75 -1.32
CA ARG A 149 -17.38 2.33 -0.68
C ARG A 149 -18.07 1.34 0.26
N GLU A 150 -18.02 0.05 -0.06
CA GLU A 150 -18.67 -1.00 0.72
C GLU A 150 -17.96 -1.24 2.06
N ASP A 151 -18.77 -1.42 3.13
CA ASP A 151 -18.25 -1.77 4.46
C ASP A 151 -17.99 -3.27 4.60
N ALA A 152 -18.67 -4.09 3.84
CA ALA A 152 -18.45 -5.53 3.82
C ALA A 152 -17.08 -5.82 3.21
N PRO A 153 -16.19 -6.53 3.93
CA PRO A 153 -14.87 -6.86 3.40
C PRO A 153 -15.01 -7.81 2.21
N ALA A 154 -14.57 -7.36 1.04
CA ALA A 154 -14.68 -8.16 -0.19
C ALA A 154 -13.95 -9.51 -0.08
N ASP A 155 -12.87 -9.57 0.70
CA ASP A 155 -12.05 -10.78 0.86
C ASP A 155 -12.70 -11.88 1.73
N LEU A 156 -13.82 -11.59 2.41
CA LEU A 156 -14.63 -12.58 3.10
C LEU A 156 -15.65 -13.29 2.19
N ALA A 157 -15.82 -12.83 0.95
CA ALA A 157 -16.73 -13.48 0.00
C ALA A 157 -16.32 -14.92 -0.27
N VAL A 158 -17.32 -15.81 -0.30
CA VAL A 158 -17.17 -17.23 -0.60
C VAL A 158 -17.10 -17.43 -2.12
N LEU A 159 -16.14 -18.20 -2.58
CA LEU A 159 -15.95 -18.52 -4.01
C LEU A 159 -16.78 -19.74 -4.40
N GLU A 160 -18.06 -19.51 -4.68
CA GLU A 160 -18.99 -20.56 -5.10
C GLU A 160 -18.42 -21.41 -6.23
N GLY A 161 -18.57 -22.74 -6.11
CA GLY A 161 -18.08 -23.70 -7.10
C GLY A 161 -16.56 -23.96 -7.08
N ARG A 162 -15.79 -23.31 -6.22
CA ARG A 162 -14.36 -23.61 -6.03
C ARG A 162 -14.17 -24.68 -4.95
N PRO A 163 -13.44 -25.77 -5.25
CA PRO A 163 -13.21 -26.81 -4.24
C PRO A 163 -12.12 -26.43 -3.23
N PRO A 164 -12.16 -26.94 -1.99
CA PRO A 164 -11.07 -26.80 -1.02
C PRO A 164 -9.71 -27.28 -1.54
N ALA A 165 -9.70 -28.16 -2.55
CA ALA A 165 -8.49 -28.65 -3.21
C ALA A 165 -7.72 -27.57 -3.99
N ASP A 166 -8.31 -26.38 -4.21
CA ASP A 166 -7.65 -25.22 -4.78
C ASP A 166 -6.61 -24.61 -3.81
N LEU A 167 -6.66 -24.96 -2.53
CA LEU A 167 -5.68 -24.55 -1.52
C LEU A 167 -4.42 -25.43 -1.57
N SER A 168 -3.25 -24.81 -1.29
CA SER A 168 -1.96 -25.49 -1.16
C SER A 168 -1.87 -26.21 0.18
N GLN A 169 -1.87 -27.55 0.15
CA GLN A 169 -1.72 -28.36 1.35
C GLN A 169 -0.35 -28.19 2.04
N THR A 170 0.68 -27.85 1.27
CA THR A 170 2.01 -27.57 1.81
C THR A 170 2.00 -26.27 2.61
N ASP A 171 1.46 -25.21 2.05
CA ASP A 171 1.39 -23.91 2.72
C ASP A 171 0.43 -23.95 3.92
N LEU A 172 -0.68 -24.69 3.82
CA LEU A 172 -1.60 -24.89 4.95
C LEU A 172 -0.89 -25.57 6.13
N ARG A 173 -0.13 -26.63 5.88
CA ARG A 173 0.66 -27.30 6.95
C ARG A 173 1.67 -26.35 7.58
N GLN A 174 2.37 -25.54 6.78
CA GLN A 174 3.31 -24.56 7.28
C GLN A 174 2.62 -23.43 8.07
N PHE A 175 1.46 -22.97 7.60
CA PHE A 175 0.64 -21.98 8.31
C PHE A 175 0.22 -22.49 9.68
N ARG A 176 -0.31 -23.72 9.78
CA ARG A 176 -0.70 -24.35 11.04
C ARG A 176 0.49 -24.58 11.97
N ALA A 177 1.62 -25.03 11.45
CA ALA A 177 2.85 -25.21 12.24
C ALA A 177 3.34 -23.87 12.81
N LEU A 178 3.32 -22.80 12.02
CA LEU A 178 3.70 -21.47 12.47
C LEU A 178 2.72 -20.91 13.50
N MET A 179 1.41 -21.15 13.33
CA MET A 179 0.39 -20.77 14.31
C MET A 179 0.62 -21.49 15.64
N ALA A 180 0.82 -22.81 15.62
CA ALA A 180 1.07 -23.60 16.82
C ALA A 180 2.36 -23.18 17.55
N MET A 181 3.41 -22.84 16.81
CA MET A 181 4.65 -22.32 17.38
C MET A 181 4.45 -20.98 18.08
N ARG A 182 3.66 -20.07 17.52
CA ARG A 182 3.44 -18.71 18.04
C ARG A 182 2.31 -18.62 19.06
N GLN A 183 1.38 -19.54 19.02
CA GLN A 183 0.22 -19.63 19.91
C GLN A 183 0.02 -21.11 20.34
N PRO A 184 0.94 -21.69 21.17
CA PRO A 184 0.89 -23.11 21.52
C PRO A 184 -0.42 -23.51 22.21
N ASP A 185 -1.02 -22.62 23.00
CA ASP A 185 -2.23 -22.89 23.76
C ASP A 185 -3.53 -22.57 22.99
N HIS A 186 -3.44 -22.21 21.70
CA HIS A 186 -4.63 -21.87 20.93
C HIS A 186 -5.48 -23.13 20.66
N PRO A 187 -6.80 -23.14 21.01
CA PRO A 187 -7.62 -24.35 20.92
C PRO A 187 -7.73 -24.91 19.49
N TRP A 188 -7.59 -24.06 18.48
CA TRP A 188 -7.65 -24.49 17.08
C TRP A 188 -6.44 -25.30 16.60
N ASN A 189 -5.36 -25.35 17.36
CA ASN A 189 -4.23 -26.22 17.05
C ASN A 189 -4.63 -27.71 17.01
N TYR A 190 -5.64 -28.07 17.76
CA TYR A 190 -6.15 -29.45 17.91
C TYR A 190 -7.30 -29.79 16.95
N LEU A 191 -7.84 -28.81 16.22
CA LEU A 191 -8.90 -29.06 15.25
C LEU A 191 -8.35 -29.77 14.00
N PRO A 192 -9.03 -30.79 13.47
CA PRO A 192 -8.72 -31.33 12.15
C PRO A 192 -9.06 -30.30 11.06
N ASP A 193 -8.41 -30.42 9.90
CA ASP A 193 -8.56 -29.42 8.80
C ASP A 193 -10.00 -29.11 8.41
N PRO A 194 -10.96 -30.08 8.34
CA PRO A 194 -12.35 -29.76 8.00
C PRO A 194 -13.05 -28.83 9.01
N GLN A 195 -12.58 -28.78 10.25
CA GLN A 195 -13.12 -27.88 11.28
C GLN A 195 -12.28 -26.61 11.40
N PHE A 196 -10.97 -26.72 11.24
CA PHE A 196 -10.04 -25.59 11.31
C PHE A 196 -10.28 -24.58 10.19
N LEU A 197 -10.41 -25.04 8.95
CA LEU A 197 -10.50 -24.17 7.78
C LEU A 197 -11.71 -23.22 7.82
N PRO A 198 -12.93 -23.68 8.11
CA PRO A 198 -14.07 -22.77 8.31
C PRO A 198 -13.92 -21.89 9.54
N ALA A 199 -13.44 -22.41 10.68
CA ALA A 199 -13.23 -21.63 11.89
C ALA A 199 -12.25 -20.45 11.67
N ALA A 200 -11.20 -20.68 10.88
CA ALA A 200 -10.24 -19.66 10.53
C ALA A 200 -10.72 -18.68 9.44
N GLY A 201 -11.87 -18.95 8.81
CA GLY A 201 -12.37 -18.14 7.69
C GLY A 201 -11.61 -18.38 6.36
N ILE A 202 -10.85 -19.47 6.27
CA ILE A 202 -10.19 -19.88 5.04
C ILE A 202 -11.19 -20.51 4.06
N LEU A 203 -12.16 -21.24 4.60
CA LEU A 203 -13.35 -21.71 3.88
C LEU A 203 -14.59 -21.03 4.44
N GLY A 204 -15.60 -20.90 3.60
CA GLY A 204 -16.94 -20.45 3.97
C GLY A 204 -18.01 -21.37 3.40
N ARG A 205 -19.21 -21.31 3.95
CA ARG A 205 -20.35 -22.10 3.53
C ARG A 205 -20.99 -21.51 2.28
N GLY A 206 -21.05 -22.24 1.19
CA GLY A 206 -21.72 -21.85 -0.03
C GLY A 206 -23.23 -22.06 0.01
N GLN A 207 -23.93 -21.50 -1.00
CA GLN A 207 -25.38 -21.67 -1.17
C GLN A 207 -25.77 -23.12 -1.50
N ASP A 208 -24.87 -23.87 -2.12
CA ASP A 208 -25.01 -25.32 -2.38
C ASP A 208 -24.86 -26.17 -1.11
N GLY A 209 -24.55 -25.55 0.01
CA GLY A 209 -24.29 -26.21 1.28
C GLY A 209 -22.90 -26.85 1.37
N GLY A 210 -22.02 -26.67 0.39
CA GLY A 210 -20.62 -27.08 0.39
C GLY A 210 -19.70 -26.06 1.08
N ASP A 211 -18.49 -26.48 1.41
CA ASP A 211 -17.44 -25.60 1.88
C ASP A 211 -16.54 -25.18 0.70
N HIS A 212 -16.39 -23.88 0.51
CA HIS A 212 -15.61 -23.29 -0.57
C HIS A 212 -14.57 -22.30 -0.01
N PRO A 213 -13.43 -22.09 -0.69
CA PRO A 213 -12.49 -21.06 -0.29
C PRO A 213 -13.15 -19.67 -0.23
N THR A 214 -12.81 -18.90 0.81
CA THR A 214 -13.04 -17.46 0.79
C THR A 214 -12.00 -16.79 -0.11
N LEU A 215 -12.25 -15.56 -0.55
CA LEU A 215 -11.24 -14.78 -1.28
C LEU A 215 -9.95 -14.63 -0.44
N ALA A 216 -10.06 -14.37 0.88
CA ALA A 216 -8.90 -14.30 1.79
C ALA A 216 -8.16 -15.64 1.88
N GLY A 217 -8.89 -16.75 2.02
CA GLY A 217 -8.31 -18.09 2.05
C GLY A 217 -7.56 -18.42 0.77
N LEU A 218 -8.15 -18.12 -0.39
CA LEU A 218 -7.51 -18.33 -1.68
C LEU A 218 -6.29 -17.43 -1.87
N LEU A 219 -6.36 -16.14 -1.54
CA LEU A 219 -5.24 -15.20 -1.62
C LEU A 219 -4.07 -15.66 -0.76
N LEU A 220 -4.35 -16.12 0.48
CA LEU A 220 -3.30 -16.51 1.42
C LEU A 220 -2.67 -17.86 1.09
N LEU A 221 -3.48 -18.89 0.76
CA LEU A 221 -3.06 -20.28 0.66
C LEU A 221 -3.37 -20.93 -0.69
N GLY A 222 -3.89 -20.20 -1.65
CA GLY A 222 -4.30 -20.76 -2.95
C GLY A 222 -3.13 -21.24 -3.79
N LYS A 223 -3.38 -22.26 -4.60
CA LYS A 223 -2.49 -22.67 -5.68
C LYS A 223 -2.48 -21.61 -6.78
N ARG A 224 -1.40 -21.53 -7.54
CA ARG A 224 -1.20 -20.53 -8.60
C ARG A 224 -2.33 -20.48 -9.63
N LYS A 225 -2.77 -21.63 -10.13
CA LYS A 225 -3.78 -21.69 -11.21
C LYS A 225 -5.12 -21.12 -10.73
N PRO A 226 -5.73 -21.61 -9.63
CA PRO A 226 -6.95 -21.02 -9.07
C PRO A 226 -6.84 -19.51 -8.78
N LEU A 227 -5.70 -19.06 -8.21
CA LEU A 227 -5.46 -17.64 -7.97
C LEU A 227 -5.54 -16.80 -9.23
N ARG A 228 -4.94 -17.24 -10.34
CA ARG A 228 -4.97 -16.52 -11.62
C ARG A 228 -6.34 -16.54 -12.31
N GLU A 229 -7.13 -17.57 -12.08
CA GLU A 229 -8.49 -17.65 -12.61
C GLU A 229 -9.42 -16.67 -11.90
N VAL A 230 -9.27 -16.48 -10.58
CA VAL A 230 -10.07 -15.54 -9.79
C VAL A 230 -9.53 -14.11 -9.89
N PHE A 231 -8.20 -13.97 -9.86
CA PHE A 231 -7.49 -12.69 -9.92
C PHE A 231 -6.54 -12.68 -11.13
N PRO A 232 -7.01 -12.37 -12.34
CA PRO A 232 -6.15 -12.37 -13.53
C PRO A 232 -4.96 -11.41 -13.44
N GLN A 233 -5.07 -10.36 -12.63
CA GLN A 233 -4.02 -9.36 -12.38
C GLN A 233 -3.13 -9.70 -11.18
N PHE A 234 -3.33 -10.86 -10.51
CA PHE A 234 -2.57 -11.25 -9.34
C PHE A 234 -1.07 -11.34 -9.64
N ARG A 235 -0.34 -10.42 -9.09
CA ARG A 235 1.10 -10.32 -9.27
C ARG A 235 1.78 -9.88 -7.97
N LEU A 236 2.68 -10.72 -7.47
CA LEU A 236 3.55 -10.41 -6.35
C LEU A 236 4.99 -10.43 -6.85
N THR A 237 5.73 -9.37 -6.57
CA THR A 237 7.14 -9.25 -6.99
C THR A 237 8.00 -8.69 -5.86
N TYR A 238 9.18 -9.26 -5.71
CA TYR A 238 10.26 -8.71 -4.90
C TYR A 238 11.52 -8.66 -5.76
N GLN A 239 12.22 -7.54 -5.76
CA GLN A 239 13.43 -7.33 -6.55
C GLN A 239 14.48 -6.63 -5.71
N GLU A 240 15.74 -7.03 -5.89
CA GLU A 240 16.92 -6.36 -5.37
C GLU A 240 17.75 -5.85 -6.53
N ALA A 241 17.84 -4.52 -6.67
CA ALA A 241 18.49 -3.90 -7.82
C ALA A 241 20.02 -4.08 -7.82
N ASP A 242 20.61 -4.23 -6.62
CA ASP A 242 22.05 -4.37 -6.41
C ASP A 242 22.56 -5.80 -6.57
N THR A 243 21.74 -6.80 -6.28
CA THR A 243 22.11 -8.24 -6.38
C THR A 243 21.56 -8.91 -7.62
N GLY A 244 20.56 -8.32 -8.28
CA GLY A 244 19.79 -8.92 -9.38
C GLY A 244 18.82 -10.02 -8.92
N PHE A 245 18.69 -10.26 -7.61
CA PHE A 245 17.77 -11.25 -7.06
C PHE A 245 16.32 -10.84 -7.27
N SER A 246 15.45 -11.80 -7.61
CA SER A 246 14.03 -11.54 -7.77
C SER A 246 13.16 -12.75 -7.45
N LEU A 247 12.02 -12.49 -6.79
CA LEU A 247 10.91 -13.43 -6.58
C LEU A 247 9.69 -12.93 -7.37
N SER A 248 8.91 -13.84 -7.94
CA SER A 248 7.70 -13.44 -8.66
C SER A 248 6.72 -14.60 -8.79
N THR A 249 5.44 -14.34 -8.54
CA THR A 249 4.35 -15.28 -8.84
C THR A 249 4.14 -15.51 -10.34
N LEU A 250 4.78 -14.71 -11.19
CA LEU A 250 4.71 -14.88 -12.65
C LEU A 250 5.61 -16.02 -13.15
N ARG A 251 6.59 -16.47 -12.36
CA ARG A 251 7.52 -17.56 -12.69
C ARG A 251 7.03 -18.88 -12.11
N PRO A 252 7.37 -20.04 -12.71
CA PRO A 252 7.13 -21.34 -12.10
C PRO A 252 7.82 -21.49 -10.74
N GLY A 253 7.21 -22.28 -9.83
CA GLY A 253 7.73 -22.50 -8.48
C GLY A 253 7.28 -21.42 -7.46
N PRO A 254 7.69 -21.56 -6.18
CA PRO A 254 7.35 -20.58 -5.15
C PRO A 254 8.01 -19.21 -5.41
N PRO A 255 7.40 -18.10 -4.94
CA PRO A 255 6.14 -18.06 -4.21
C PRO A 255 4.93 -18.26 -5.13
N GLU A 256 3.84 -18.85 -4.62
CA GLU A 256 2.59 -19.01 -5.37
C GLU A 256 1.48 -18.07 -4.86
N ASN A 257 1.45 -17.81 -3.56
CA ASN A 257 0.41 -17.09 -2.82
C ASN A 257 1.01 -16.09 -1.83
N LEU A 258 0.15 -15.40 -1.08
CA LEU A 258 0.60 -14.40 -0.11
C LEU A 258 1.40 -14.98 1.05
N PHE A 259 1.07 -16.17 1.53
CA PHE A 259 1.77 -16.79 2.66
C PHE A 259 3.21 -17.13 2.28
N SER A 260 3.40 -17.86 1.18
CA SER A 260 4.74 -18.20 0.69
C SER A 260 5.55 -16.96 0.30
N PHE A 261 4.91 -15.95 -0.33
CA PHE A 261 5.57 -14.70 -0.69
C PHE A 261 6.02 -13.91 0.55
N TYR A 262 5.13 -13.70 1.53
CA TYR A 262 5.47 -13.02 2.76
C TYR A 262 6.63 -13.69 3.50
N GLY A 263 6.57 -15.01 3.64
CA GLY A 263 7.62 -15.78 4.29
C GLY A 263 8.99 -15.67 3.60
N MET A 264 9.02 -15.70 2.27
CA MET A 264 10.28 -15.57 1.51
C MET A 264 10.84 -14.15 1.57
N VAL A 265 10.01 -13.13 1.36
CA VAL A 265 10.43 -11.72 1.41
C VAL A 265 10.93 -11.34 2.80
N THR A 266 10.21 -11.71 3.86
CA THR A 266 10.59 -11.32 5.22
C THR A 266 11.89 -11.97 5.68
N ARG A 267 12.21 -13.20 5.25
CA ARG A 267 13.53 -13.79 5.48
C ARG A 267 14.65 -12.96 4.82
N ARG A 268 14.45 -12.53 3.56
CA ARG A 268 15.41 -11.66 2.85
C ARG A 268 15.60 -10.33 3.59
N LEU A 269 14.52 -9.67 3.99
CA LEU A 269 14.57 -8.38 4.69
C LEU A 269 15.22 -8.51 6.09
N THR A 270 15.06 -9.64 6.77
CA THR A 270 15.79 -9.92 8.02
C THR A 270 17.30 -10.04 7.77
N ALA A 271 17.73 -10.68 6.68
CA ALA A 271 19.13 -10.70 6.31
C ALA A 271 19.67 -9.29 6.01
N VAL A 272 18.88 -8.46 5.32
CA VAL A 272 19.22 -7.05 5.05
C VAL A 272 19.38 -6.25 6.34
N SER A 273 18.49 -6.40 7.33
CA SER A 273 18.58 -5.68 8.61
C SER A 273 19.87 -6.00 9.37
N ALA A 274 20.35 -7.24 9.23
CA ALA A 274 21.61 -7.66 9.84
C ALA A 274 22.86 -6.95 9.28
N LEU A 275 22.75 -6.39 8.08
CA LEU A 275 23.81 -5.61 7.46
C LEU A 275 23.75 -4.14 7.86
N LEU A 276 22.52 -3.63 8.03
CA LEU A 276 22.27 -2.21 8.28
C LEU A 276 22.45 -1.83 9.76
N ALA A 277 22.23 -2.77 10.69
CA ALA A 277 22.33 -2.55 12.12
C ALA A 277 23.29 -3.55 12.78
N GLN A 278 24.20 -3.06 13.64
CA GLN A 278 25.15 -3.91 14.37
C GLN A 278 24.56 -4.44 15.68
N ASP A 279 23.82 -3.60 16.38
CA ASP A 279 23.14 -3.99 17.62
C ASP A 279 21.99 -4.97 17.34
N PRO A 280 21.91 -6.12 18.04
CA PRO A 280 20.86 -7.12 17.85
C PRO A 280 19.44 -6.56 18.04
N ALA A 281 19.24 -5.67 19.01
CA ALA A 281 17.92 -5.09 19.27
C ALA A 281 17.52 -4.08 18.19
N GLU A 282 18.47 -3.28 17.67
CA GLU A 282 18.24 -2.40 16.53
C GLU A 282 17.91 -3.20 15.26
N ARG A 283 18.64 -4.28 15.04
CA ARG A 283 18.42 -5.21 13.92
C ARG A 283 17.01 -5.77 13.91
N GLU A 284 16.53 -6.25 15.06
CA GLU A 284 15.17 -6.80 15.17
C GLU A 284 14.12 -5.70 15.01
N ARG A 285 14.33 -4.50 15.54
CA ARG A 285 13.42 -3.36 15.30
C ARG A 285 13.33 -3.00 13.81
N LEU A 286 14.46 -2.95 13.11
CA LEU A 286 14.52 -2.64 11.69
C LEU A 286 13.85 -3.75 10.86
N ALA A 287 14.16 -5.01 11.13
CA ALA A 287 13.51 -6.15 10.50
C ALA A 287 11.99 -6.13 10.74
N GLY A 288 11.57 -5.84 11.98
CA GLY A 288 10.17 -5.69 12.36
C GLY A 288 9.45 -4.61 11.55
N ALA A 289 10.07 -3.44 11.42
CA ALA A 289 9.49 -2.34 10.64
C ALA A 289 9.38 -2.65 9.14
N MET A 290 10.38 -3.31 8.56
CA MET A 290 10.32 -3.74 7.16
C MET A 290 9.25 -4.82 6.94
N ARG A 291 9.13 -5.79 7.85
CA ARG A 291 8.05 -6.80 7.83
C ARG A 291 6.67 -6.17 7.93
N GLU A 292 6.53 -5.17 8.81
CA GLU A 292 5.28 -4.40 8.97
C GLU A 292 4.92 -3.64 7.69
N ALA A 293 5.89 -3.03 7.01
CA ALA A 293 5.64 -2.37 5.72
C ALA A 293 5.10 -3.34 4.66
N VAL A 294 5.68 -4.55 4.57
CA VAL A 294 5.21 -5.60 3.64
C VAL A 294 3.81 -6.07 4.03
N LEU A 295 3.56 -6.30 5.32
CA LEU A 295 2.27 -6.74 5.81
C LEU A 295 1.18 -5.69 5.54
N ASN A 296 1.46 -4.42 5.81
CA ASN A 296 0.52 -3.33 5.50
C ASN A 296 0.16 -3.31 4.01
N ALA A 297 1.14 -3.45 3.12
CA ALA A 297 0.86 -3.52 1.69
C ALA A 297 -0.03 -4.72 1.32
N ILE A 298 0.16 -5.88 1.94
CA ILE A 298 -0.70 -7.07 1.77
C ILE A 298 -2.13 -6.79 2.24
N LEU A 299 -2.29 -6.21 3.43
CA LEU A 299 -3.60 -6.00 4.05
C LEU A 299 -4.40 -4.88 3.38
N HIS A 300 -3.72 -3.92 2.74
CA HIS A 300 -4.35 -2.77 2.08
C HIS A 300 -4.45 -2.87 0.56
N ALA A 301 -3.84 -3.90 -0.09
CA ALA A 301 -3.88 -4.06 -1.54
C ALA A 301 -5.31 -4.27 -2.08
N ASP A 302 -5.61 -3.63 -3.20
CA ASP A 302 -6.71 -4.03 -4.07
C ASP A 302 -6.21 -5.11 -5.06
N TYR A 303 -6.53 -6.36 -4.78
CA TYR A 303 -6.11 -7.51 -5.60
C TYR A 303 -6.85 -7.60 -6.95
N PHE A 304 -7.87 -6.80 -7.17
CA PHE A 304 -8.56 -6.67 -8.45
C PHE A 304 -7.93 -5.61 -9.36
N SER A 305 -7.07 -4.74 -8.81
CA SER A 305 -6.37 -3.70 -9.57
C SER A 305 -5.18 -4.27 -10.35
N ARG A 306 -4.73 -3.50 -11.36
CA ARG A 306 -3.53 -3.85 -12.16
C ARG A 306 -2.22 -3.65 -11.40
N GLY A 307 -2.23 -2.94 -10.28
CA GLY A 307 -1.03 -2.55 -9.53
C GLY A 307 -0.28 -3.73 -8.92
N GLY A 308 -1.01 -4.80 -8.51
CA GLY A 308 -0.40 -5.94 -7.81
C GLY A 308 0.30 -5.51 -6.51
N LEU A 309 1.26 -6.31 -6.06
CA LEU A 309 2.14 -5.99 -4.94
C LEU A 309 3.58 -6.10 -5.41
N ALA A 310 4.34 -5.02 -5.28
CA ALA A 310 5.72 -4.95 -5.72
C ALA A 310 6.61 -4.39 -4.60
N ILE A 311 7.72 -5.07 -4.37
CA ILE A 311 8.73 -4.64 -3.40
C ILE A 311 10.05 -4.50 -4.14
N LEU A 312 10.63 -3.31 -4.08
CA LEU A 312 11.93 -3.01 -4.68
C LEU A 312 12.91 -2.55 -3.61
N ARG A 313 13.99 -3.31 -3.44
CA ARG A 313 15.12 -2.92 -2.63
C ARG A 313 16.25 -2.40 -3.52
N THR A 314 16.78 -1.26 -3.17
CA THR A 314 18.04 -0.71 -3.67
C THR A 314 19.01 -0.53 -2.50
N ALA A 315 20.25 -0.17 -2.73
CA ALA A 315 21.24 0.07 -1.68
C ALA A 315 20.79 1.11 -0.62
N GLY A 316 20.03 2.14 -1.04
CA GLY A 316 19.61 3.23 -0.14
C GLY A 316 18.11 3.29 0.15
N LYS A 317 17.30 2.34 -0.32
CA LYS A 317 15.85 2.44 -0.20
C LYS A 317 15.15 1.09 -0.34
N LEU A 318 14.13 0.89 0.50
CA LEU A 318 13.11 -0.14 0.30
C LEU A 318 11.81 0.54 -0.12
N THR A 319 11.27 0.22 -1.27
CA THR A 319 9.95 0.68 -1.72
C THR A 319 8.99 -0.49 -1.71
N VAL A 320 7.88 -0.34 -1.00
CA VAL A 320 6.80 -1.32 -0.93
C VAL A 320 5.57 -0.69 -1.57
N SER A 321 5.09 -1.31 -2.64
CA SER A 321 4.01 -0.80 -3.49
C SER A 321 2.85 -1.78 -3.50
N ASN A 322 1.63 -1.29 -3.37
CA ASN A 322 0.42 -2.11 -3.53
C ASN A 322 -0.59 -1.42 -4.45
N GLY A 323 -1.39 -2.21 -5.14
CA GLY A 323 -2.54 -1.72 -5.90
C GLY A 323 -3.60 -1.11 -4.99
N GLY A 324 -4.31 -0.12 -5.50
CA GLY A 324 -5.32 0.65 -4.79
C GLY A 324 -4.75 1.90 -4.10
N LEU A 325 -5.59 2.92 -4.00
CA LEU A 325 -5.29 4.16 -3.27
C LEU A 325 -5.62 3.99 -1.78
N LEU A 326 -5.17 4.93 -0.95
CA LEU A 326 -5.49 4.93 0.49
C LEU A 326 -6.99 5.12 0.71
N ARG A 327 -7.56 4.34 1.62
CA ARG A 327 -8.96 4.47 2.04
C ARG A 327 -9.16 5.58 3.06
N VAL A 328 -8.10 5.96 3.74
CA VAL A 328 -8.04 7.04 4.74
C VAL A 328 -7.15 8.18 4.23
N ASP A 329 -7.26 9.33 4.85
CA ASP A 329 -6.38 10.47 4.57
C ASP A 329 -4.90 10.10 4.84
N PRO A 330 -3.96 10.49 3.95
CA PRO A 330 -2.54 10.15 4.11
C PRO A 330 -1.92 10.65 5.42
N ASP A 331 -2.33 11.80 5.93
CA ASP A 331 -1.81 12.35 7.19
C ASP A 331 -2.35 11.58 8.40
N GLN A 332 -3.63 11.22 8.37
CA GLN A 332 -4.23 10.33 9.38
C GLN A 332 -3.57 8.94 9.39
N ALA A 333 -3.27 8.40 8.20
CA ALA A 333 -2.56 7.13 8.07
C ALA A 333 -1.17 7.19 8.72
N ARG A 334 -0.39 8.26 8.46
CA ARG A 334 0.95 8.46 9.06
C ARG A 334 0.90 8.59 10.58
N GLN A 335 -0.12 9.25 11.12
CA GLN A 335 -0.34 9.41 12.55
C GLN A 335 -0.82 8.14 13.25
N GLY A 336 -1.28 7.15 12.47
CA GLY A 336 -1.88 5.92 13.00
C GLY A 336 -3.20 6.18 13.73
N ALA A 337 -3.93 7.22 13.33
CA ALA A 337 -5.20 7.60 13.93
C ALA A 337 -6.36 6.69 13.45
N ALA A 338 -6.24 6.14 12.25
CA ALA A 338 -7.25 5.24 11.69
C ALA A 338 -6.57 4.16 10.83
N GLY A 339 -6.98 2.91 11.03
CA GLY A 339 -6.65 1.81 10.14
C GLY A 339 -7.94 1.30 9.47
N ASP A 340 -7.98 1.34 8.14
CA ASP A 340 -9.10 0.78 7.36
C ASP A 340 -8.55 -0.18 6.30
N PRO A 341 -8.14 -1.40 6.70
CA PRO A 341 -7.64 -2.39 5.76
C PRO A 341 -8.74 -2.88 4.83
N ARG A 342 -8.42 -3.00 3.51
CA ARG A 342 -9.33 -3.58 2.52
C ARG A 342 -9.64 -5.04 2.81
N ASN A 343 -8.63 -5.77 3.28
CA ASN A 343 -8.66 -7.22 3.38
C ASN A 343 -8.75 -7.65 4.85
N ARG A 344 -9.93 -7.49 5.45
CA ARG A 344 -10.16 -7.82 6.87
C ARG A 344 -10.08 -9.33 7.14
N GLY A 345 -10.39 -10.17 6.16
CA GLY A 345 -10.19 -11.60 6.24
C GLY A 345 -8.70 -11.94 6.35
N LEU A 346 -7.84 -11.30 5.52
CA LEU A 346 -6.39 -11.45 5.65
C LEU A 346 -5.89 -10.92 7.00
N VAL A 347 -6.43 -9.80 7.53
CA VAL A 347 -6.09 -9.32 8.89
C VAL A 347 -6.31 -10.41 9.92
N ALA A 348 -7.49 -11.05 9.90
CA ALA A 348 -7.82 -12.13 10.82
C ALA A 348 -6.86 -13.33 10.69
N LEU A 349 -6.54 -13.73 9.46
CA LEU A 349 -5.61 -14.84 9.19
C LEU A 349 -4.18 -14.52 9.65
N PHE A 350 -3.66 -13.32 9.40
CA PHE A 350 -2.35 -12.90 9.90
C PHE A 350 -2.34 -12.68 11.42
N ALA A 351 -3.47 -12.35 12.03
CA ALA A 351 -3.61 -12.27 13.49
C ALA A 351 -3.48 -13.65 14.16
N LEU A 352 -3.93 -14.74 13.53
CA LEU A 352 -3.67 -16.11 13.99
C LEU A 352 -2.18 -16.43 14.04
N LEU A 353 -1.38 -15.75 13.23
CA LEU A 353 0.07 -15.85 13.25
C LEU A 353 0.74 -14.83 14.17
N LYS A 354 0.01 -14.04 14.96
CA LYS A 354 0.53 -12.92 15.76
C LYS A 354 1.36 -11.92 14.94
N LEU A 355 1.00 -11.74 13.68
CA LEU A 355 1.67 -10.80 12.77
C LEU A 355 0.86 -9.52 12.59
N ALA A 356 -0.46 -9.59 12.57
CA ALA A 356 -1.35 -8.42 12.47
C ALA A 356 -2.05 -8.16 13.80
N THR A 357 -2.19 -6.88 14.16
CA THR A 357 -2.96 -6.45 15.35
C THR A 357 -4.28 -5.77 14.99
N GLY A 358 -4.45 -5.34 13.73
CA GLY A 358 -5.62 -4.59 13.28
C GLY A 358 -5.78 -3.19 13.90
N THR A 359 -4.78 -2.71 14.66
CA THR A 359 -4.88 -1.45 15.43
C THR A 359 -4.52 -0.19 14.64
N GLY A 360 -4.11 -0.31 13.37
CA GLY A 360 -3.67 0.82 12.53
C GLY A 360 -2.33 1.46 12.95
N ARG A 361 -1.65 0.91 13.95
CA ARG A 361 -0.42 1.51 14.54
C ARG A 361 0.87 1.17 13.79
N GLY A 362 0.84 0.26 12.84
CA GLY A 362 2.04 -0.24 12.16
C GLY A 362 2.82 0.86 11.45
N LEU A 363 2.15 1.67 10.65
CA LEU A 363 2.78 2.77 9.93
C LEU A 363 3.38 3.82 10.88
N ARG A 364 2.67 4.20 11.94
CA ARG A 364 3.19 5.09 12.99
C ARG A 364 4.48 4.54 13.63
N GLY A 365 4.53 3.23 13.89
CA GLY A 365 5.72 2.57 14.43
C GLY A 365 6.92 2.67 13.49
N ILE A 366 6.70 2.54 12.18
CA ILE A 366 7.73 2.71 11.15
C ILE A 366 8.27 4.15 11.18
N TYR A 367 7.40 5.17 11.12
CA TYR A 367 7.83 6.58 11.18
C TYR A 367 8.58 6.91 12.47
N ALA A 368 8.10 6.41 13.62
CA ALA A 368 8.75 6.61 14.91
C ALA A 368 10.16 6.01 14.97
N LEU A 369 10.35 4.80 14.42
CA LEU A 369 11.66 4.17 14.35
C LEU A 369 12.63 4.99 13.50
N TRP A 370 12.23 5.44 12.31
CA TRP A 370 13.07 6.26 11.43
C TRP A 370 13.47 7.59 12.09
N ALA A 371 12.50 8.26 12.75
CA ALA A 371 12.77 9.49 13.49
C ALA A 371 13.74 9.25 14.66
N GLN A 372 13.56 8.16 15.43
CA GLN A 372 14.46 7.81 16.54
C GLN A 372 15.90 7.55 16.08
N GLN A 373 16.07 6.99 14.88
CA GLN A 373 17.38 6.73 14.29
C GLN A 373 18.01 7.97 13.62
N GLY A 374 17.28 9.07 13.51
CA GLY A 374 17.74 10.25 12.78
C GLY A 374 17.86 10.03 11.27
N TRP A 375 17.18 9.03 10.72
CA TRP A 375 17.16 8.75 9.29
C TRP A 375 16.18 9.64 8.54
N GLN A 376 16.38 9.79 7.24
CA GLN A 376 15.43 10.48 6.38
C GLN A 376 14.05 9.83 6.53
N ALA A 377 13.00 10.64 6.74
CA ALA A 377 11.66 10.16 7.00
C ALA A 377 11.12 9.26 5.86
N PRO A 378 10.36 8.21 6.18
CA PRO A 378 9.61 7.45 5.19
C PRO A 378 8.67 8.33 4.37
N VAL A 379 8.41 7.95 3.12
CA VAL A 379 7.49 8.66 2.23
C VAL A 379 6.35 7.73 1.86
N LEU A 380 5.13 8.10 2.26
CA LEU A 380 3.90 7.48 1.80
C LEU A 380 3.31 8.35 0.69
N ALA A 381 3.14 7.78 -0.50
CA ALA A 381 2.67 8.49 -1.68
C ALA A 381 1.60 7.67 -2.43
N GLU A 382 0.67 8.36 -3.06
CA GLU A 382 -0.29 7.78 -4.00
C GLU A 382 0.09 8.16 -5.43
N ALA A 383 0.12 7.19 -6.33
CA ALA A 383 0.22 7.39 -7.76
C ALA A 383 -1.18 7.16 -8.37
N ALA A 384 -1.99 8.21 -8.43
CA ALA A 384 -3.39 8.12 -8.82
C ALA A 384 -3.57 7.50 -10.22
N HIS A 385 -2.76 7.90 -11.22
CA HIS A 385 -2.77 7.35 -12.57
C HIS A 385 -2.43 5.86 -12.64
N ALA A 386 -1.71 5.32 -11.66
CA ALA A 386 -1.34 3.92 -11.58
C ALA A 386 -2.21 3.15 -10.56
N GLU A 387 -3.20 3.79 -9.95
CA GLU A 387 -4.03 3.22 -8.87
C GLU A 387 -3.17 2.50 -7.81
N ARG A 388 -2.10 3.15 -7.35
CA ARG A 388 -1.08 2.52 -6.52
C ARG A 388 -0.71 3.39 -5.33
N THR A 389 -0.47 2.73 -4.21
CA THR A 389 0.13 3.33 -3.01
C THR A 389 1.56 2.82 -2.85
N ASP A 390 2.50 3.74 -2.63
CA ASP A 390 3.92 3.47 -2.44
C ASP A 390 4.35 3.92 -1.04
N LEU A 391 4.94 3.02 -0.27
CA LEU A 391 5.68 3.33 0.95
C LEU A 391 7.17 3.18 0.68
N SER A 392 7.90 4.28 0.68
CA SER A 392 9.36 4.32 0.52
C SER A 392 10.04 4.50 1.87
N LEU A 393 10.89 3.55 2.24
CA LEU A 393 11.71 3.56 3.45
C LEU A 393 13.15 3.84 3.05
N PRO A 394 13.69 5.08 3.24
CA PRO A 394 15.10 5.34 3.06
C PRO A 394 15.92 4.48 4.00
N LEU A 395 16.89 3.75 3.46
CA LEU A 395 17.81 2.93 4.25
C LEU A 395 19.12 3.69 4.47
N PRO A 396 19.79 3.52 5.60
CA PRO A 396 21.06 4.18 5.83
C PRO A 396 22.06 3.77 4.75
N HIS A 397 22.61 4.75 4.03
CA HIS A 397 23.65 4.50 3.06
C HIS A 397 24.97 4.28 3.78
N ARG A 398 25.44 3.05 3.77
CA ARG A 398 26.73 2.67 4.32
C ARG A 398 27.57 1.98 3.23
N ALA A 399 28.82 2.39 3.11
CA ALA A 399 29.79 1.63 2.33
C ALA A 399 30.09 0.32 3.06
N PHE A 400 29.74 -0.81 2.45
CA PHE A 400 30.05 -2.13 3.03
C PHE A 400 31.50 -2.50 2.77
N SER A 401 32.15 -3.02 3.78
CA SER A 401 33.45 -3.65 3.62
C SER A 401 33.33 -4.96 2.81
N ARG A 402 34.43 -5.45 2.26
CA ARG A 402 34.45 -6.74 1.56
C ARG A 402 33.94 -7.89 2.44
N GLU A 403 34.26 -7.87 3.73
CA GLU A 403 33.80 -8.88 4.70
C GLU A 403 32.29 -8.80 4.92
N GLU A 404 31.72 -7.60 4.95
CA GLU A 404 30.27 -7.39 5.08
C GLU A 404 29.53 -7.89 3.84
N LEU A 405 30.04 -7.60 2.66
CA LEU A 405 29.49 -8.11 1.40
C LEU A 405 29.54 -9.64 1.34
N THR A 406 30.68 -10.24 1.80
CA THR A 406 30.80 -11.70 1.90
C THR A 406 29.73 -12.30 2.81
N ARG A 407 29.48 -11.71 3.99
CA ARG A 407 28.43 -12.15 4.90
C ARG A 407 27.04 -12.03 4.28
N GLN A 408 26.80 -10.95 3.55
CA GLN A 408 25.56 -10.75 2.82
C GLN A 408 25.32 -11.86 1.80
N GLN A 409 26.28 -12.13 0.96
CA GLN A 409 26.20 -13.17 -0.07
C GLN A 409 25.92 -14.56 0.55
N ILE A 410 26.54 -14.86 1.69
CA ILE A 410 26.28 -16.12 2.42
C ILE A 410 24.85 -16.16 2.95
N LEU A 411 24.34 -15.09 3.57
CA LEU A 411 22.95 -15.04 4.05
C LEU A 411 21.95 -15.17 2.90
N GLU A 412 22.21 -14.51 1.79
CA GLU A 412 21.41 -14.60 0.56
C GLU A 412 21.40 -16.05 0.03
N TYR A 413 22.56 -16.65 -0.09
CA TYR A 413 22.66 -18.05 -0.54
C TYR A 413 21.86 -19.01 0.37
N LEU A 414 21.99 -18.85 1.69
CA LEU A 414 21.27 -19.68 2.67
C LEU A 414 19.76 -19.37 2.72
N THR A 415 19.33 -18.21 2.24
CA THR A 415 17.90 -17.89 2.08
C THR A 415 17.28 -18.71 0.96
N ASP A 416 18.03 -18.92 -0.12
CA ASP A 416 17.58 -19.68 -1.29
C ASP A 416 17.77 -21.20 -1.12
N HIS A 417 18.62 -21.60 -0.17
CA HIS A 417 18.97 -22.99 0.09
C HIS A 417 18.77 -23.31 1.58
N VAL A 418 18.07 -24.36 1.89
CA VAL A 418 17.75 -24.76 3.29
C VAL A 418 19.01 -24.83 4.15
N SER A 419 20.11 -25.35 3.62
CA SER A 419 21.42 -25.40 4.27
C SER A 419 22.55 -25.59 3.26
N ALA A 420 23.76 -25.16 3.60
CA ALA A 420 24.94 -25.35 2.76
C ALA A 420 26.21 -25.64 3.56
N ALA A 421 27.11 -26.46 3.00
CA ALA A 421 28.43 -26.65 3.56
C ALA A 421 29.38 -25.47 3.16
N PRO A 422 30.42 -25.15 3.95
CA PRO A 422 31.34 -24.06 3.61
C PRO A 422 31.99 -24.16 2.23
N ARG A 423 32.30 -25.36 1.78
CA ARG A 423 32.84 -25.60 0.43
C ARG A 423 31.82 -25.30 -0.67
N THR A 424 30.55 -25.66 -0.46
CA THR A 424 29.46 -25.38 -1.38
C THR A 424 29.22 -23.87 -1.50
N LEU A 425 29.25 -23.15 -0.38
CA LEU A 425 29.18 -21.69 -0.34
C LEU A 425 30.34 -21.04 -1.10
N ALA A 426 31.57 -21.52 -0.84
CA ALA A 426 32.75 -21.00 -1.51
C ALA A 426 32.67 -21.14 -3.04
N GLN A 427 32.28 -22.32 -3.52
CA GLN A 427 32.10 -22.58 -4.96
C GLN A 427 30.93 -21.80 -5.56
N GLY A 428 29.77 -21.79 -4.91
CA GLY A 428 28.56 -21.12 -5.41
C GLY A 428 28.67 -19.60 -5.45
N LEU A 429 29.48 -19.02 -4.56
CA LEU A 429 29.67 -17.56 -4.43
C LEU A 429 30.99 -17.04 -5.07
N GLY A 430 31.84 -17.95 -5.56
CA GLY A 430 33.16 -17.54 -6.10
C GLY A 430 34.10 -16.97 -5.04
N LEU A 431 33.96 -17.39 -3.78
CA LEU A 431 34.74 -16.93 -2.63
C LEU A 431 35.79 -17.95 -2.21
N SER A 432 36.84 -17.51 -1.54
CA SER A 432 37.79 -18.45 -0.91
C SER A 432 37.12 -19.13 0.30
N LEU A 433 37.53 -20.37 0.58
CA LEU A 433 37.03 -21.11 1.75
C LEU A 433 37.33 -20.37 3.06
N ARG A 434 38.46 -19.65 3.14
CA ARG A 434 38.86 -18.85 4.29
C ARG A 434 37.91 -17.68 4.53
N GLU A 435 37.53 -16.95 3.47
CA GLU A 435 36.55 -15.85 3.58
C GLU A 435 35.21 -16.38 4.06
N VAL A 436 34.73 -17.50 3.48
CA VAL A 436 33.45 -18.11 3.87
C VAL A 436 33.49 -18.58 5.34
N GLN A 437 34.55 -19.24 5.78
CA GLN A 437 34.68 -19.70 7.18
C GLN A 437 34.72 -18.53 8.16
N GLY A 438 35.47 -17.48 7.84
CA GLY A 438 35.52 -16.23 8.63
C GLY A 438 34.15 -15.57 8.77
N ALA A 439 33.43 -15.46 7.64
CA ALA A 439 32.10 -14.87 7.62
C ALA A 439 31.07 -15.74 8.36
N LEU A 440 31.09 -17.08 8.20
CA LEU A 440 30.21 -17.99 8.95
C LEU A 440 30.44 -17.93 10.45
N ALA A 441 31.70 -17.85 10.90
CA ALA A 441 32.03 -17.68 12.32
C ALA A 441 31.46 -16.38 12.90
N GLN A 442 31.50 -15.29 12.14
CA GLN A 442 30.87 -14.02 12.55
C GLN A 442 29.34 -14.11 12.54
N LEU A 443 28.73 -14.66 11.50
CA LEU A 443 27.28 -14.85 11.40
C LEU A 443 26.72 -15.74 12.52
N THR A 444 27.49 -16.78 12.94
CA THR A 444 27.14 -17.63 14.08
C THR A 444 27.19 -16.86 15.38
N ARG A 445 28.25 -16.05 15.61
CA ARG A 445 28.33 -15.15 16.78
C ARG A 445 27.20 -14.13 16.82
N GLN A 446 26.74 -13.68 15.66
CA GLN A 446 25.61 -12.76 15.53
C GLN A 446 24.25 -13.46 15.63
N ASN A 447 24.22 -14.76 15.86
CA ASN A 447 23.00 -15.57 15.90
C ASN A 447 22.14 -15.54 14.61
N LEU A 448 22.77 -15.33 13.46
CA LEU A 448 22.06 -15.28 12.16
C LEU A 448 22.07 -16.64 11.45
N VAL A 449 23.10 -17.43 11.70
CA VAL A 449 23.19 -18.80 11.19
C VAL A 449 23.49 -19.77 12.31
N VAL A 450 23.06 -21.02 12.16
CA VAL A 450 23.34 -22.10 13.09
C VAL A 450 24.02 -23.27 12.36
N PRO A 451 25.06 -23.87 12.95
CA PRO A 451 25.67 -25.07 12.39
C PRO A 451 24.77 -26.30 12.62
N GLN A 452 24.62 -27.10 11.59
CA GLN A 452 24.03 -28.44 11.64
C GLN A 452 25.01 -29.47 11.08
N GLY A 453 25.79 -30.06 11.96
CA GLY A 453 26.89 -30.93 11.56
C GLY A 453 27.93 -30.18 10.73
N GLN A 454 28.13 -30.60 9.46
CA GLN A 454 29.05 -29.90 8.53
C GLN A 454 28.39 -28.83 7.67
N ARG A 455 27.12 -28.53 7.89
CA ARG A 455 26.35 -27.54 7.13
C ARG A 455 25.92 -26.37 8.02
N TYR A 456 25.53 -25.28 7.39
CA TYR A 456 24.98 -24.09 8.06
C TYR A 456 23.62 -23.78 7.46
N GLN A 457 22.72 -23.28 8.28
CA GLN A 457 21.40 -22.81 7.89
C GLN A 457 21.09 -21.48 8.56
N LEU A 458 20.13 -20.72 8.01
CA LEU A 458 19.61 -19.55 8.69
C LEU A 458 18.94 -19.97 10.00
N ARG A 459 19.11 -19.15 11.02
CA ARG A 459 18.34 -19.31 12.25
C ARG A 459 16.88 -18.92 11.96
N ALA A 460 15.95 -19.79 12.36
CA ALA A 460 14.51 -19.56 12.22
C ALA A 460 14.02 -18.44 13.13
#